data_5c5b1b9a55434b5ff77b18a243800444
#
_entry.id   5c5b1b9a55434b5ff77b18a243800444
#
_cell.length_a   1.000
_cell.length_b   1.000
_cell.length_c   1.000
_cell.angle_alpha   90.00
_cell.angle_beta   90.00
_cell.angle_gamma   90.00
#
_symmetry.space_group_name_H-M   'P 1'
#
loop_
_entity.id
_entity.type
_entity.pdbx_description
1 polymer ?
#
loop_
_entity_poly.entity_id
_entity_poly.type
_entity_poly.pdbx_seq_one_letter_code
_entity_poly.pdbx_strand_id
1 'polypeptide(L)'
;AKIGSSGDAAQIGSSGDAAKIGSSGYAAKIGSSGDDAQIDCSGNDSVVAAIGKYSSVKAAKGCWIVLAEYDSDGKPVTVKSAKIDGKKLKAETYYTLKKGKIVQVKD
;
A
#
# COMPACT_ATOMS: atom_id res chain seq x y z
N ALA A 1 13.92 1.21 6.32
CA ALA A 1 13.88 -0.24 6.56
C ALA A 1 13.39 -0.98 5.32
N LYS A 2 13.92 -2.16 5.09
CA LYS A 2 13.52 -3.04 4.00
C LYS A 2 13.00 -4.33 4.60
N ILE A 3 11.80 -4.71 4.24
CA ILE A 3 11.18 -5.92 4.76
C ILE A 3 10.73 -6.78 3.58
N GLY A 4 11.15 -8.03 3.58
CA GLY A 4 10.74 -8.97 2.56
C GLY A 4 10.11 -10.20 3.20
N SER A 5 9.06 -10.72 2.61
CA SER A 5 8.41 -11.94 3.09
C SER A 5 7.88 -12.75 1.93
N SER A 6 8.09 -14.05 1.97
CA SER A 6 7.50 -14.98 1.02
C SER A 6 6.56 -15.99 1.71
N GLY A 7 6.34 -15.83 3.01
CA GLY A 7 5.45 -16.74 3.74
C GLY A 7 3.98 -16.44 3.47
N ASP A 8 3.17 -17.51 3.31
CA ASP A 8 1.74 -17.35 3.19
C ASP A 8 1.14 -16.87 4.49
N ALA A 9 0.12 -16.01 4.40
CA ALA A 9 -0.56 -15.42 5.55
C ALA A 9 0.40 -14.63 6.46
N ALA A 10 1.49 -14.12 5.90
CA ALA A 10 2.44 -13.32 6.66
C ALA A 10 1.80 -12.03 7.15
N GLN A 11 2.21 -11.57 8.32
CA GLN A 11 1.76 -10.31 8.90
C GLN A 11 2.96 -9.39 9.06
N ILE A 12 2.91 -8.23 8.42
CA ILE A 12 4.04 -7.30 8.42
C ILE A 12 3.56 -5.93 8.90
N GLY A 13 4.27 -5.40 9.89
CA GLY A 13 4.01 -4.05 10.36
C GLY A 13 5.29 -3.23 10.30
N SER A 14 5.19 -1.99 9.88
CA SER A 14 6.33 -1.10 9.82
C SER A 14 5.93 0.32 10.21
N SER A 15 6.74 0.96 11.06
CA SER A 15 6.55 2.36 11.41
C SER A 15 7.71 3.23 10.93
N GLY A 16 8.69 2.65 10.25
CA GLY A 16 9.85 3.41 9.75
C GLY A 16 9.51 4.25 8.53
N ASP A 17 10.05 5.46 8.46
CA ASP A 17 9.88 6.32 7.30
C ASP A 17 10.67 5.77 6.10
N ALA A 18 10.14 5.99 4.92
CA ALA A 18 10.74 5.52 3.66
C ALA A 18 10.98 4.00 3.65
N ALA A 19 10.16 3.26 4.36
CA ALA A 19 10.28 1.80 4.40
C ALA A 19 9.92 1.21 3.04
N LYS A 20 10.62 0.16 2.68
CA LYS A 20 10.32 -0.62 1.48
C LYS A 20 9.90 -2.01 1.91
N ILE A 21 8.70 -2.41 1.57
CA ILE A 21 8.13 -3.67 1.99
C ILE A 21 7.76 -4.50 0.78
N GLY A 22 8.29 -5.72 0.71
CA GLY A 22 7.94 -6.63 -0.35
C GLY A 22 7.33 -7.90 0.23
N SER A 23 6.26 -8.38 -0.36
CA SER A 23 5.65 -9.64 0.05
C SER A 23 5.15 -10.37 -1.19
N SER A 24 5.55 -11.63 -1.31
CA SER A 24 5.06 -12.51 -2.37
C SER A 24 4.16 -13.62 -1.83
N GLY A 25 3.93 -13.65 -0.53
CA GLY A 25 3.09 -14.68 0.08
C GLY A 25 1.60 -14.43 -0.16
N TYR A 26 0.86 -15.51 -0.26
CA TYR A 26 -0.58 -15.48 -0.43
C TYR A 26 -1.28 -15.01 0.86
N ALA A 27 -2.30 -14.19 0.73
CA ALA A 27 -3.12 -13.70 1.85
C ALA A 27 -2.31 -12.94 2.91
N ALA A 28 -1.26 -12.24 2.51
CA ALA A 28 -0.45 -11.47 3.44
C ALA A 28 -1.22 -10.25 3.95
N LYS A 29 -0.92 -9.83 5.17
CA LYS A 29 -1.49 -8.64 5.77
C LYS A 29 -0.36 -7.66 6.08
N ILE A 30 -0.39 -6.49 5.49
CA ILE A 30 0.70 -5.53 5.58
C ILE A 30 0.17 -4.20 6.07
N GLY A 31 0.79 -3.66 7.11
CA GLY A 31 0.47 -2.34 7.60
C GLY A 31 1.72 -1.48 7.69
N SER A 32 1.63 -0.23 7.26
CA SER A 32 2.72 0.71 7.38
C SER A 32 2.18 2.07 7.80
N SER A 33 2.75 2.64 8.86
CA SER A 33 2.39 3.98 9.32
C SER A 33 3.49 5.01 9.02
N GLY A 34 4.62 4.58 8.47
CA GLY A 34 5.70 5.49 8.14
C GLY A 34 5.41 6.30 6.88
N ASP A 35 5.98 7.51 6.82
CA ASP A 35 5.84 8.36 5.64
C ASP A 35 6.71 7.83 4.49
N ASP A 36 6.29 8.08 3.26
CA ASP A 36 7.01 7.70 2.04
C ASP A 36 7.27 6.19 1.92
N ALA A 37 6.42 5.37 2.51
CA ALA A 37 6.57 3.93 2.39
C ALA A 37 6.23 3.45 0.98
N GLN A 38 6.97 2.47 0.50
CA GLN A 38 6.69 1.80 -0.77
C GLN A 38 6.43 0.33 -0.49
N ILE A 39 5.26 -0.14 -0.86
CA ILE A 39 4.84 -1.51 -0.57
C ILE A 39 4.56 -2.24 -1.88
N ASP A 40 5.25 -3.36 -2.08
CA ASP A 40 5.04 -4.22 -3.24
C ASP A 40 4.49 -5.56 -2.73
N CYS A 41 3.23 -5.83 -3.00
CA CYS A 41 2.57 -7.04 -2.58
C CYS A 41 2.11 -7.83 -3.79
N SER A 42 2.85 -8.89 -4.14
CA SER A 42 2.56 -9.68 -5.33
C SER A 42 1.71 -10.93 -5.03
N GLY A 43 1.47 -11.23 -3.77
CA GLY A 43 0.61 -12.37 -3.41
C GLY A 43 -0.87 -12.04 -3.57
N ASN A 44 -1.65 -13.03 -4.02
CA ASN A 44 -3.08 -12.83 -4.21
C ASN A 44 -3.83 -12.75 -2.89
N ASP A 45 -4.97 -12.06 -2.88
CA ASP A 45 -5.89 -11.95 -1.75
C ASP A 45 -5.25 -11.33 -0.51
N SER A 46 -4.27 -10.46 -0.71
CA SER A 46 -3.59 -9.76 0.37
C SER A 46 -4.28 -8.43 0.67
N VAL A 47 -4.06 -7.94 1.89
CA VAL A 47 -4.56 -6.63 2.31
C VAL A 47 -3.37 -5.77 2.70
N VAL A 48 -3.29 -4.58 2.13
CA VAL A 48 -2.19 -3.65 2.37
C VAL A 48 -2.76 -2.33 2.87
N ALA A 49 -2.31 -1.88 4.03
CA ALA A 49 -2.70 -0.57 4.56
C ALA A 49 -1.44 0.31 4.66
N ALA A 50 -1.38 1.36 3.83
CA ALA A 50 -0.30 2.31 3.84
C ALA A 50 -0.86 3.65 4.28
N ILE A 51 -0.87 3.89 5.59
CA ILE A 51 -1.53 5.05 6.18
C ILE A 51 -0.60 6.23 6.40
N GLY A 52 0.67 6.09 6.08
CA GLY A 52 1.61 7.19 6.16
C GLY A 52 1.49 8.15 4.98
N LYS A 53 1.98 9.37 5.18
CA LYS A 53 1.93 10.42 4.18
C LYS A 53 2.78 10.04 2.97
N TYR A 54 2.27 10.28 1.76
CA TYR A 54 2.98 10.03 0.49
C TYR A 54 3.36 8.57 0.25
N SER A 55 2.66 7.64 0.88
CA SER A 55 2.95 6.22 0.67
C SER A 55 2.37 5.73 -0.65
N SER A 56 2.98 4.70 -1.23
CA SER A 56 2.51 4.09 -2.45
C SER A 56 2.45 2.57 -2.30
N VAL A 57 1.50 1.96 -2.98
CA VAL A 57 1.25 0.53 -2.90
C VAL A 57 1.14 -0.06 -4.29
N LYS A 58 1.81 -1.17 -4.51
CA LYS A 58 1.72 -1.98 -5.71
C LYS A 58 1.22 -3.36 -5.27
N ALA A 59 0.15 -3.83 -5.88
CA ALA A 59 -0.46 -5.08 -5.43
C ALA A 59 -0.95 -5.91 -6.61
N ALA A 60 -1.14 -7.20 -6.38
CA ALA A 60 -1.67 -8.11 -7.38
C ALA A 60 -3.19 -7.99 -7.47
N LYS A 61 -3.75 -8.52 -8.55
CA LYS A 61 -5.20 -8.55 -8.73
C LYS A 61 -5.87 -9.32 -7.59
N GLY A 62 -6.94 -8.79 -7.08
CA GLY A 62 -7.67 -9.39 -5.96
C GLY A 62 -7.28 -8.88 -4.60
N CYS A 63 -6.21 -8.07 -4.53
CA CYS A 63 -5.78 -7.48 -3.26
C CYS A 63 -6.56 -6.22 -2.94
N TRP A 64 -6.68 -5.93 -1.64
CA TRP A 64 -7.24 -4.66 -1.18
C TRP A 64 -6.13 -3.75 -0.72
N ILE A 65 -6.22 -2.48 -1.05
CA ILE A 65 -5.27 -1.48 -0.59
C ILE A 65 -6.02 -0.38 0.17
N VAL A 66 -5.36 0.17 1.20
CA VAL A 66 -5.87 1.30 1.98
C VAL A 66 -4.80 2.38 1.96
N LEU A 67 -5.20 3.58 1.61
CA LEU A 67 -4.29 4.73 1.52
C LEU A 67 -4.89 5.91 2.28
N ALA A 68 -4.03 6.75 2.85
CA ALA A 68 -4.44 7.93 3.59
C ALA A 68 -3.82 9.18 3.00
N GLU A 69 -4.55 10.28 3.05
CA GLU A 69 -4.06 11.58 2.60
C GLU A 69 -4.07 12.57 3.76
N TYR A 70 -3.05 13.40 3.86
CA TYR A 70 -2.87 14.36 4.93
C TYR A 70 -2.74 15.77 4.37
N ASP A 71 -3.17 16.76 5.18
CA ASP A 71 -3.01 18.17 4.79
C ASP A 71 -1.63 18.68 5.21
N SER A 72 -1.38 19.98 4.97
CA SER A 72 -0.08 20.60 5.27
C SER A 72 0.24 20.62 6.76
N ASP A 73 -0.77 20.50 7.62
CA ASP A 73 -0.59 20.45 9.07
C ASP A 73 -0.40 19.04 9.59
N GLY A 74 -0.41 18.04 8.69
CA GLY A 74 -0.26 16.65 9.08
C GLY A 74 -1.53 16.01 9.60
N LYS A 75 -2.68 16.65 9.39
CA LYS A 75 -3.97 16.08 9.81
C LYS A 75 -4.54 15.22 8.68
N PRO A 76 -5.16 14.09 9.03
CA PRO A 76 -5.76 13.24 7.99
C PRO A 76 -6.94 13.93 7.32
N VAL A 77 -6.91 13.95 6.00
CA VAL A 77 -7.97 14.54 5.18
C VAL A 77 -8.95 13.46 4.76
N THR A 78 -8.45 12.34 4.27
CA THR A 78 -9.30 11.25 3.83
C THR A 78 -8.52 9.94 3.84
N VAL A 79 -9.27 8.86 3.97
CA VAL A 79 -8.74 7.50 3.87
C VAL A 79 -9.62 6.77 2.87
N LYS A 80 -8.98 6.10 1.92
CA LYS A 80 -9.72 5.34 0.92
C LYS A 80 -9.18 3.93 0.81
N SER A 81 -10.09 3.01 0.59
CA SER A 81 -9.77 1.62 0.31
C SER A 81 -10.27 1.27 -1.08
N ALA A 82 -9.56 0.37 -1.74
CA ALA A 82 -9.95 -0.08 -3.07
C ALA A 82 -9.42 -1.47 -3.32
N LYS A 83 -10.13 -2.19 -4.18
CA LYS A 83 -9.70 -3.53 -4.60
C LYS A 83 -9.00 -3.41 -5.95
N ILE A 84 -7.89 -4.12 -6.10
CA ILE A 84 -7.19 -4.19 -7.37
C ILE A 84 -7.96 -5.16 -8.26
N ASP A 85 -8.80 -4.64 -9.14
CA ASP A 85 -9.70 -5.42 -9.95
C ASP A 85 -9.16 -5.72 -11.36
N GLY A 86 -8.02 -5.14 -11.70
CA GLY A 86 -7.44 -5.30 -13.02
C GLY A 86 -8.06 -4.42 -14.09
N LYS A 87 -9.05 -3.61 -13.73
CA LYS A 87 -9.74 -2.70 -14.65
C LYS A 87 -9.51 -1.25 -14.26
N LYS A 88 -10.16 -0.78 -13.18
CA LYS A 88 -9.95 0.57 -12.68
C LYS A 88 -8.60 0.71 -12.02
N LEU A 89 -8.21 -0.28 -11.22
CA LEU A 89 -6.90 -0.34 -10.60
C LEU A 89 -6.17 -1.54 -11.16
N LYS A 90 -5.08 -1.28 -11.86
CA LYS A 90 -4.30 -2.31 -12.52
C LYS A 90 -3.39 -3.02 -11.53
N ALA A 91 -3.19 -4.32 -11.76
CA ALA A 91 -2.24 -5.09 -10.98
C ALA A 91 -0.81 -4.61 -11.26
N GLU A 92 0.06 -4.78 -10.26
CA GLU A 92 1.50 -4.50 -10.38
C GLU A 92 1.80 -3.05 -10.77
N THR A 93 0.96 -2.12 -10.33
CA THR A 93 1.14 -0.70 -10.56
C THR A 93 1.08 0.02 -9.22
N TYR A 94 2.00 0.95 -8.97
CA TYR A 94 2.00 1.72 -7.74
C TYR A 94 0.91 2.78 -7.75
N TYR A 95 0.16 2.84 -6.65
CA TYR A 95 -0.89 3.83 -6.45
C TYR A 95 -0.67 4.60 -5.16
N THR A 96 -1.11 5.83 -5.16
CA THR A 96 -1.12 6.68 -3.97
C THR A 96 -2.44 7.43 -3.91
N LEU A 97 -2.71 8.07 -2.77
CA LEU A 97 -3.93 8.87 -2.60
C LEU A 97 -3.56 10.35 -2.73
N LYS A 98 -4.20 11.04 -3.66
CA LYS A 98 -3.93 12.44 -3.93
C LYS A 98 -5.24 13.16 -4.24
N LYS A 99 -5.50 14.27 -3.52
CA LYS A 99 -6.73 15.06 -3.69
C LYS A 99 -7.99 14.21 -3.56
N GLY A 100 -7.98 13.27 -2.62
CA GLY A 100 -9.11 12.38 -2.37
C GLY A 100 -9.32 11.29 -3.39
N LYS A 101 -8.36 11.08 -4.30
CA LYS A 101 -8.46 10.07 -5.35
C LYS A 101 -7.24 9.16 -5.34
N ILE A 102 -7.47 7.89 -5.61
CA ILE A 102 -6.39 6.94 -5.80
C ILE A 102 -5.85 7.12 -7.22
N VAL A 103 -4.58 7.49 -7.32
CA VAL A 103 -3.95 7.80 -8.59
C VAL A 103 -2.69 6.97 -8.77
N GLN A 104 -2.36 6.67 -10.02
CA GLN A 104 -1.16 5.95 -10.36
C GLN A 104 0.07 6.82 -10.12
N VAL A 105 1.08 6.24 -9.48
CA VAL A 105 2.35 6.92 -9.29
C VAL A 105 3.16 6.75 -10.57
N LYS A 106 3.60 7.87 -11.12
CA LYS A 106 4.45 7.84 -12.31
C LYS A 106 5.92 7.86 -11.88
N ASP A 107 6.70 7.04 -12.54
CA ASP A 107 8.15 7.01 -12.33
C ASP A 107 8.83 8.25 -12.91
#